data_571badfc44a0ce8c93b412a802580d7c
#
_entry.id   571badfc44a0ce8c93b412a802580d7c
#
_cell.length_a   1.000
_cell.length_b   1.000
_cell.length_c   1.000
_cell.angle_alpha   90.00
_cell.angle_beta   90.00
_cell.angle_gamma   90.00
#
_symmetry.space_group_name_H-M   'P 1'
#
loop_
_entity.id
_entity.type
_entity.pdbx_description
1 polymer ?
#
loop_
_entity_poly.entity_id
_entity_poly.type
_entity_poly.pdbx_seq_one_letter_code
_entity_poly.pdbx_strand_id
1 'polypeptide(L)'
;LYTDTVEEERYSVLKDFFESHIEQDKFNKLKDGYVVLDSKSNVCFFKKLTLDRFLKKHASRTFATTAEALRMLKCRRTDYKEGEKNVWYVEMPEFVNHQSIRKTIDKNEKSEMDESYHDRFRPTKTKEPSQKDN
;
A
#
# COMPACT_ATOMS: atom_id res chain seq x y z
N LEU A 1 18.80 -3.65 -25.07
CA LEU A 1 18.02 -4.81 -25.40
C LEU A 1 17.81 -5.69 -24.19
N TYR A 2 18.78 -6.52 -23.87
CA TYR A 2 18.67 -7.40 -22.70
C TYR A 2 18.56 -6.57 -21.42
N THR A 3 19.39 -5.55 -21.30
CA THR A 3 19.39 -4.65 -20.16
C THR A 3 18.06 -3.91 -20.05
N ASP A 4 17.53 -3.48 -21.19
CA ASP A 4 16.24 -2.78 -21.23
C ASP A 4 15.12 -3.67 -20.73
N THR A 5 15.15 -4.95 -21.08
CA THR A 5 14.11 -5.89 -20.63
C THR A 5 14.14 -6.07 -19.12
N VAL A 6 15.35 -6.19 -18.54
CA VAL A 6 15.50 -6.32 -17.09
C VAL A 6 14.99 -5.07 -16.38
N GLU A 7 15.34 -3.91 -16.90
CA GLU A 7 14.93 -2.65 -16.32
C GLU A 7 13.42 -2.45 -16.41
N GLU A 8 12.83 -2.79 -17.55
CA GLU A 8 11.38 -2.72 -17.71
C GLU A 8 10.66 -3.62 -16.71
N GLU A 9 11.18 -4.81 -16.49
CA GLU A 9 10.61 -5.74 -15.53
C GLU A 9 10.68 -5.16 -14.13
N ARG A 10 11.80 -4.55 -13.77
CA ARG A 10 11.96 -3.93 -12.46
C ARG A 10 10.97 -2.80 -12.25
N TYR A 11 10.79 -1.93 -13.23
CA TYR A 11 9.80 -0.86 -13.14
C TYR A 11 8.39 -1.40 -13.05
N SER A 12 8.09 -2.48 -13.77
CA SER A 12 6.77 -3.10 -13.72
C SER A 12 6.46 -3.61 -12.31
N VAL A 13 7.44 -4.23 -11.67
CA VAL A 13 7.28 -4.72 -10.29
C VAL A 13 7.03 -3.58 -9.33
N LEU A 14 7.80 -2.50 -9.45
CA LEU A 14 7.65 -1.36 -8.55
C LEU A 14 6.33 -0.63 -8.80
N LYS A 15 5.90 -0.57 -10.06
CA LYS A 15 4.60 -0.01 -10.39
C LYS A 15 3.49 -0.77 -9.66
N ASP A 16 3.55 -2.10 -9.70
CA ASP A 16 2.56 -2.94 -9.00
C ASP A 16 2.58 -2.68 -7.50
N PHE A 17 3.77 -2.51 -6.92
CA PHE A 17 3.89 -2.21 -5.50
C PHE A 17 3.10 -0.97 -5.11
N PHE A 18 3.25 0.10 -5.89
CA PHE A 18 2.56 1.35 -5.58
C PHE A 18 1.07 1.33 -5.93
N GLU A 19 0.67 0.50 -6.89
CA GLU A 19 -0.71 0.53 -7.37
C GLU A 19 -1.63 -0.45 -6.66
N SER A 20 -1.09 -1.49 -6.05
CA SER A 20 -1.92 -2.57 -5.53
C SER A 20 -2.32 -2.41 -4.07
N HIS A 21 -1.54 -1.69 -3.28
CA HIS A 21 -1.76 -1.65 -1.83
C HIS A 21 -1.50 -0.25 -1.29
N ILE A 22 -2.33 0.70 -1.69
CA ILE A 22 -2.11 2.11 -1.38
C ILE A 22 -3.35 2.72 -0.73
N GLU A 23 -3.12 3.55 0.28
CA GLU A 23 -4.15 4.33 0.94
C GLU A 23 -3.75 5.80 0.89
N GLN A 24 -4.72 6.68 1.08
CA GLN A 24 -4.46 8.12 1.05
C GLN A 24 -4.67 8.71 2.44
N ASP A 25 -3.64 9.37 2.97
CA ASP A 25 -3.67 10.12 4.23
C ASP A 25 -4.01 9.31 5.47
N LYS A 26 -4.00 7.98 5.39
CA LYS A 26 -4.29 7.12 6.52
C LYS A 26 -3.00 6.47 7.00
N PHE A 27 -2.21 7.23 7.77
CA PHE A 27 -0.88 6.78 8.19
C PHE A 27 -0.92 5.60 9.16
N ASN A 28 -2.05 5.36 9.81
CA ASN A 28 -2.23 4.16 10.62
C ASN A 28 -2.17 2.87 9.79
N LYS A 29 -2.31 2.99 8.47
CA LYS A 29 -2.24 1.83 7.58
C LYS A 29 -0.80 1.43 7.25
N LEU A 30 0.19 2.22 7.62
CA LEU A 30 1.59 1.84 7.40
C LEU A 30 1.91 0.50 8.06
N LYS A 31 1.46 0.31 9.28
CA LYS A 31 1.73 -0.92 10.03
C LYS A 31 1.02 -2.12 9.41
N ASP A 32 -0.02 -1.89 8.65
CA ASP A 32 -0.80 -2.96 8.01
C ASP A 32 -0.25 -3.33 6.63
N GLY A 33 0.86 -2.73 6.23
CA GLY A 33 1.50 -3.11 4.98
C GLY A 33 1.06 -2.30 3.78
N TYR A 34 0.52 -1.12 3.99
CA TYR A 34 0.10 -0.25 2.90
C TYR A 34 1.15 0.80 2.59
N VAL A 35 1.19 1.21 1.34
CA VAL A 35 1.82 2.47 0.95
C VAL A 35 0.80 3.55 1.27
N VAL A 36 1.23 4.63 1.89
CA VAL A 36 0.33 5.73 2.24
C VAL A 36 0.74 6.97 1.46
N LEU A 37 -0.18 7.48 0.66
CA LEU A 37 0.04 8.69 -0.12
C LEU A 37 -0.39 9.89 0.70
N ASP A 38 0.54 10.83 0.90
CA ASP A 38 0.22 12.12 1.52
C ASP A 38 -0.29 13.02 0.40
N SER A 39 -1.58 13.32 0.41
CA SER A 39 -2.20 14.08 -0.67
C SER A 39 -1.69 15.52 -0.76
N LYS A 40 -1.20 16.07 0.35
CA LYS A 40 -0.71 17.44 0.36
C LYS A 40 0.62 17.59 -0.35
N SER A 41 1.52 16.64 -0.13
CA SER A 41 2.87 16.70 -0.68
C SER A 41 3.09 15.81 -1.89
N ASN A 42 2.11 14.93 -2.19
CA ASN A 42 2.23 13.94 -3.26
C ASN A 42 3.41 12.99 -3.02
N VAL A 43 3.66 12.69 -1.74
CA VAL A 43 4.76 11.81 -1.32
C VAL A 43 4.17 10.50 -0.80
N CYS A 44 4.78 9.39 -1.21
CA CYS A 44 4.37 8.06 -0.75
C CYS A 44 5.27 7.61 0.37
N PHE A 45 4.67 7.10 1.44
CA PHE A 45 5.39 6.55 2.59
C PHE A 45 5.11 5.06 2.69
N PHE A 46 6.10 4.29 3.09
CA PHE A 46 5.90 2.86 3.32
C PHE A 46 7.00 2.35 4.26
N LYS A 47 6.73 1.24 4.92
CA LYS A 47 7.74 0.61 5.77
C LYS A 47 8.64 -0.27 4.92
N LYS A 48 9.92 -0.30 5.24
CA LYS A 48 10.87 -1.14 4.52
C LYS A 48 10.41 -2.61 4.50
N LEU A 49 9.88 -3.07 5.62
CA LEU A 49 9.38 -4.45 5.72
C LEU A 49 8.25 -4.73 4.72
N THR A 50 7.42 -3.74 4.47
CA THR A 50 6.33 -3.87 3.49
C THR A 50 6.90 -4.14 2.11
N LEU A 51 7.93 -3.39 1.71
CA LEU A 51 8.57 -3.61 0.42
C LEU A 51 9.31 -4.95 0.41
N ASP A 52 10.01 -5.31 1.50
CA ASP A 52 10.68 -6.59 1.61
C ASP A 52 9.73 -7.76 1.32
N ARG A 53 8.57 -7.74 1.96
CA ARG A 53 7.59 -8.80 1.81
C ARG A 53 7.02 -8.85 0.41
N PHE A 54 6.75 -7.69 -0.16
CA PHE A 54 6.23 -7.62 -1.52
C PHE A 54 7.23 -8.21 -2.52
N LEU A 55 8.50 -7.83 -2.41
CA LEU A 55 9.52 -8.31 -3.33
C LEU A 55 9.74 -9.81 -3.17
N LYS A 56 9.74 -10.32 -1.95
CA LYS A 56 9.87 -11.75 -1.73
C LYS A 56 8.74 -12.53 -2.38
N LYS A 57 7.55 -12.02 -2.26
CA LYS A 57 6.36 -12.72 -2.74
C LYS A 57 6.21 -12.64 -4.26
N HIS A 58 6.52 -11.50 -4.83
CA HIS A 58 6.19 -11.24 -6.24
C HIS A 58 7.38 -11.07 -7.16
N ALA A 59 8.58 -10.87 -6.63
CA ALA A 59 9.69 -10.43 -7.46
C ALA A 59 11.04 -10.91 -6.95
N SER A 60 11.09 -12.12 -6.39
CA SER A 60 12.33 -12.64 -5.79
C SER A 60 13.48 -12.77 -6.78
N ARG A 61 13.21 -12.85 -8.07
CA ARG A 61 14.24 -12.94 -9.10
C ARG A 61 14.56 -11.60 -9.74
N THR A 62 13.74 -10.60 -9.50
CA THR A 62 13.88 -9.29 -10.15
C THR A 62 14.85 -8.41 -9.37
N PHE A 63 14.78 -8.49 -8.06
CA PHE A 63 15.67 -7.73 -7.19
C PHE A 63 16.36 -8.69 -6.23
N ALA A 64 17.71 -8.59 -6.19
CA ALA A 64 18.48 -9.41 -5.26
C ALA A 64 18.23 -8.96 -3.81
N THR A 65 18.09 -7.66 -3.61
CA THR A 65 17.85 -7.10 -2.28
C THR A 65 16.84 -5.96 -2.36
N THR A 66 16.20 -5.69 -1.23
CA THR A 66 15.30 -4.54 -1.12
C THR A 66 16.06 -3.23 -1.30
N ALA A 67 17.33 -3.20 -0.90
CA ALA A 67 18.15 -2.01 -1.05
C ALA A 67 18.29 -1.59 -2.51
N GLU A 68 18.35 -2.55 -3.42
CA GLU A 68 18.39 -2.22 -4.85
C GLU A 68 17.13 -1.49 -5.29
N ALA A 69 15.98 -1.95 -4.84
CA ALA A 69 14.72 -1.31 -5.19
C ALA A 69 14.65 0.10 -4.61
N LEU A 70 15.07 0.26 -3.36
CA LEU A 70 15.07 1.57 -2.71
C LEU A 70 15.99 2.55 -3.44
N ARG A 71 17.16 2.09 -3.88
CA ARG A 71 18.08 2.94 -4.62
C ARG A 71 17.53 3.32 -5.98
N MET A 72 16.90 2.35 -6.66
CA MET A 72 16.32 2.61 -7.97
C MET A 72 15.21 3.65 -7.89
N LEU A 73 14.41 3.60 -6.84
CA LEU A 73 13.34 4.56 -6.60
C LEU A 73 13.86 5.88 -6.05
N LYS A 74 15.11 5.92 -5.58
CA LYS A 74 15.69 7.08 -4.93
C LYS A 74 14.91 7.46 -3.68
N CYS A 75 14.51 6.43 -2.93
CA CYS A 75 13.78 6.63 -1.70
C CYS A 75 14.67 7.20 -0.61
N ARG A 76 14.05 7.97 0.28
CA ARG A 76 14.71 8.50 1.45
C ARG A 76 14.12 7.86 2.69
N ARG A 77 14.92 7.81 3.73
CA ARG A 77 14.49 7.23 4.98
C ARG A 77 14.07 8.32 5.96
N THR A 78 12.94 8.13 6.60
CA THR A 78 12.59 8.89 7.79
C THR A 78 12.49 7.85 8.90
N ASP A 79 13.22 8.07 10.00
CA ASP A 79 13.26 7.06 11.05
C ASP A 79 11.91 6.84 11.70
N TYR A 80 11.02 7.83 11.59
CA TYR A 80 9.79 7.80 12.34
C TYR A 80 8.71 8.57 11.59
N LYS A 81 7.52 7.98 11.50
CA LYS A 81 6.37 8.65 10.89
C LYS A 81 5.10 8.14 11.55
N GLU A 82 4.37 9.03 12.20
CA GLU A 82 3.08 8.72 12.84
C GLU A 82 3.16 7.47 13.73
N GLY A 83 4.23 7.36 14.50
CA GLY A 83 4.40 6.24 15.42
C GLY A 83 5.07 5.02 14.82
N GLU A 84 5.39 5.03 13.53
CA GLU A 84 5.99 3.87 12.86
C GLU A 84 7.47 4.11 12.57
N LYS A 85 8.28 3.06 12.76
CA LYS A 85 9.73 3.10 12.55
C LYS A 85 10.10 2.52 11.19
N ASN A 86 11.30 2.88 10.73
CA ASN A 86 11.86 2.37 9.47
C ASN A 86 10.94 2.66 8.29
N VAL A 87 10.46 3.89 8.25
CA VAL A 87 9.60 4.35 7.16
C VAL A 87 10.44 5.02 6.09
N TRP A 88 10.16 4.69 4.84
CA TRP A 88 10.82 5.28 3.69
C TRP A 88 9.80 6.07 2.89
N TYR A 89 10.27 7.04 2.12
CA TYR A 89 9.35 7.86 1.34
C TYR A 89 9.99 8.27 0.03
N VAL A 90 9.13 8.57 -0.93
CA VAL A 90 9.52 9.02 -2.26
C VAL A 90 8.33 9.78 -2.85
N GLU A 91 8.61 10.80 -3.65
CA GLU A 91 7.53 11.44 -4.39
C GLU A 91 6.85 10.40 -5.27
N MET A 92 5.56 10.59 -5.50
CA MET A 92 4.82 9.66 -6.35
C MET A 92 5.59 9.44 -7.65
N PRO A 93 6.03 8.20 -7.91
CA PRO A 93 6.82 7.95 -9.12
C PRO A 93 6.03 8.23 -10.39
N GLU A 94 6.72 8.71 -11.41
CA GLU A 94 6.07 9.07 -12.66
C GLU A 94 5.56 7.86 -13.44
N PHE A 95 6.17 6.69 -13.20
CA PHE A 95 5.81 5.49 -13.95
C PHE A 95 4.54 4.82 -13.47
N VAL A 96 3.95 5.27 -12.35
CA VAL A 96 2.72 4.68 -11.85
C VAL A 96 1.52 5.22 -12.65
N ASN A 97 0.46 4.43 -12.67
CA ASN A 97 -0.80 4.84 -13.31
C ASN A 97 -1.68 5.48 -12.25
N HIS A 98 -1.89 6.78 -12.37
CA HIS A 98 -2.66 7.53 -11.38
C HIS A 98 -4.11 7.07 -11.31
N GLN A 99 -4.68 6.63 -12.41
CA GLN A 99 -6.05 6.12 -12.42
C GLN A 99 -6.15 4.80 -11.65
N SER A 100 -5.14 3.93 -11.80
CA SER A 100 -5.11 2.68 -11.05
C SER A 100 -4.99 2.94 -9.56
N ILE A 101 -4.16 3.90 -9.18
CA ILE A 101 -3.99 4.28 -7.78
C ILE A 101 -5.30 4.82 -7.23
N ARG A 102 -5.98 5.69 -7.97
CA ARG A 102 -7.26 6.24 -7.53
C ARG A 102 -8.30 5.15 -7.37
N LYS A 103 -8.35 4.20 -8.29
CA LYS A 103 -9.27 3.07 -8.19
C LYS A 103 -9.01 2.24 -6.94
N THR A 104 -7.73 1.99 -6.64
CA THR A 104 -7.36 1.21 -5.46
C THR A 104 -7.78 1.93 -4.18
N ILE A 105 -7.50 3.22 -4.09
CA ILE A 105 -7.86 4.01 -2.92
C ILE A 105 -9.36 4.04 -2.75
N ASP A 106 -10.10 4.29 -3.81
CA ASP A 106 -11.56 4.37 -3.75
C ASP A 106 -12.16 3.03 -3.35
N LYS A 107 -11.61 1.93 -3.86
CA LYS A 107 -12.07 0.59 -3.51
C LYS A 107 -11.85 0.31 -2.02
N ASN A 108 -10.71 0.71 -1.49
CA ASN A 108 -10.41 0.51 -0.07
C ASN A 108 -11.35 1.34 0.80
N GLU A 109 -11.63 2.58 0.41
CA GLU A 109 -12.53 3.43 1.15
C GLU A 109 -13.95 2.86 1.13
N LYS A 110 -14.38 2.35 0.00
CA LYS A 110 -15.69 1.75 -0.12
C LYS A 110 -15.82 0.52 0.76
N SER A 111 -14.78 -0.33 0.80
CA SER A 111 -14.79 -1.52 1.65
C SER A 111 -14.91 -1.14 3.12
N GLU A 112 -14.21 -0.10 3.55
CA GLU A 112 -14.31 0.37 4.93
C GLU A 112 -15.69 0.87 5.25
N MET A 113 -16.31 1.60 4.33
CA MET A 113 -17.67 2.07 4.50
C MET A 113 -18.65 0.92 4.62
N ASP A 114 -18.51 -0.09 3.76
CA ASP A 114 -19.39 -1.25 3.79
C ASP A 114 -19.26 -1.99 5.11
N GLU A 115 -18.05 -2.17 5.60
CA GLU A 115 -17.82 -2.82 6.89
C GLU A 115 -18.45 -2.01 8.03
N SER A 116 -18.27 -0.71 8.02
CA SER A 116 -18.85 0.17 9.02
C SER A 116 -20.36 0.11 8.99
N TYR A 117 -20.93 0.08 7.79
CA TYR A 117 -22.37 -0.03 7.62
C TYR A 117 -22.89 -1.34 8.22
N HIS A 118 -22.23 -2.45 7.94
CA HIS A 118 -22.63 -3.76 8.47
C HIS A 118 -22.55 -3.79 10.00
N ASP A 119 -21.51 -3.23 10.56
CA ASP A 119 -21.35 -3.18 12.00
C ASP A 119 -22.47 -2.38 12.65
N ARG A 120 -22.89 -1.29 12.02
CA ARG A 120 -23.90 -0.41 12.55
C ARG A 120 -25.28 -1.02 12.50
N PHE A 121 -25.60 -1.76 11.45
CA PHE A 121 -26.94 -2.28 11.22
C PHE A 121 -27.08 -3.78 11.42
N ARG A 122 -26.00 -4.43 11.84
CA ARG A 122 -26.05 -5.85 12.11
C ARG A 122 -27.06 -6.12 13.22
N PRO A 123 -28.06 -6.99 12.99
CA PRO A 123 -28.93 -7.35 14.08
C PRO A 123 -28.09 -7.97 15.18
N THR A 124 -28.33 -7.53 16.38
CA THR A 124 -27.54 -8.06 17.48
C THR A 124 -27.89 -9.52 17.62
N LYS A 125 -27.12 -10.27 17.26
CA LYS A 125 -27.29 -11.70 17.17
C LYS A 125 -27.77 -12.30 18.45
N THR A 126 -27.46 -11.42 17.81
CA THR A 126 -27.60 -11.65 18.09
C THR A 126 -28.27 -11.71 18.56
N LYS A 127 -28.57 -11.64 18.96
CA LYS A 127 -29.07 -11.50 18.99
C LYS A 127 -29.98 -11.53 18.63
N GLU A 128 -29.91 -11.95 18.63
CA GLU A 128 -30.42 -11.96 18.04
C GLU A 128 -31.15 -12.18 17.82
N PRO A 129 -31.72 -12.65 18.55
CA PRO A 129 -32.41 -12.78 18.19
C PRO A 129 -32.96 -12.95 18.05
N SER A 130 -32.90 -13.23 18.55
CA SER A 130 -33.23 -13.22 18.15
C SER A 130 -33.67 -13.22 17.86
N GLN A 131 -33.75 -13.39 18.22
CA GLN A 131 -33.93 -13.25 17.78
C GLN A 131 -34.42 -13.19 17.52
N LYS A 132 -34.91 -13.40 18.17
CA LYS A 132 -35.17 -13.27 17.93
C LYS A 132 -35.50 -13.12 17.84
N ASP A 133 -35.81 -13.26 18.62
CA ASP A 133 -35.87 -13.00 18.50
C ASP A 133 -36.02 -12.89 18.46
N ASN A 134 -36.33 -13.12 19.10
CA ASN A 134 -36.13 -13.08 18.96
C ASN A 134 -35.90 -13.09 18.66
#